data_814672b13aa7d6456dd35271f74a367f
#
_entry.id   814672b13aa7d6456dd35271f74a367f
#
_cell.length_a   1.000
_cell.length_b   1.000
_cell.length_c   1.000
_cell.angle_alpha   90.00
_cell.angle_beta   90.00
_cell.angle_gamma   90.00
#
_symmetry.space_group_name_H-M   'P 1'
#
loop_
_entity.id
_entity.type
_entity.pdbx_description
1 polymer ?
#
loop_
_entity_poly.entity_id
_entity_poly.type
_entity_poly.pdbx_seq_one_letter_code
_entity_poly.pdbx_strand_id
1 'polypeptide(L)'
;MSRAAGILMPITSLPGKYGIGCFSKEAYAFIDWLKGAGQTYWQILPIHPTSYGDSPYQSFSTFAGNPYFIDLEELIEEGMLTREECDSMDFGDDEDDIDYEDQYQNRYILLSMAYERSNISQDSDYQRFVAENRWWLDDYALFMALKNFFKGQCWNEWPQDIRLRWGYSMDYYRRELYFDIEFQMFLQYWFFKQYWRLKAYANENHIQIIGDIPIYVAMDSADTWAHPELFQLDENNVPTAVAGCPPDGFSATGQLWGNPLYRWDYHKQTGYQWWLSRLWYVFQLYDVTRIDHFRGFDEYFSIPYGAETAVDGHWEKGPGIDLFRCVEQNLGWHEVIAEDLGYVTDSVRQLVRDSGFPGMKVLEFAFDSRDSGSANDYLPHNYTENAVVYTGTHDNETVVGWFETICTEDRSLARNYLCDYYTPEEEIYKPFIALAMSSVAKWCIIPIQDYLGLDNTCRTNKPSTLGCNWRWRARKALLSEQLQKEILTQTMRYGRMNWKNYKND
;
A
#
# COMPACT_ATOMS: atom_id res chain seq x y z
N MET A 1 5.12 13.21 23.37
CA MET A 1 4.26 13.02 22.18
C MET A 1 2.96 12.36 22.62
N SER A 2 1.83 12.71 22.06
CA SER A 2 0.56 12.05 22.40
C SER A 2 0.50 10.67 21.70
N ARG A 3 0.20 9.62 22.46
CA ARG A 3 -0.08 8.28 21.93
C ARG A 3 -1.37 8.34 21.11
N ALA A 4 -1.44 7.60 20.01
CA ALA A 4 -2.60 7.57 19.14
C ALA A 4 -2.93 6.15 18.66
N ALA A 5 -4.14 5.97 18.15
CA ALA A 5 -4.60 4.72 17.55
C ALA A 5 -5.11 4.95 16.12
N GLY A 6 -5.10 3.90 15.33
CA GLY A 6 -5.63 3.84 13.98
C GLY A 6 -6.07 2.44 13.59
N ILE A 7 -6.72 2.36 12.45
CA ILE A 7 -7.19 1.11 11.86
C ILE A 7 -6.56 0.93 10.48
N LEU A 8 -6.03 -0.27 10.23
CA LEU A 8 -5.62 -0.69 8.90
C LEU A 8 -6.84 -1.27 8.19
N MET A 9 -7.22 -0.63 7.09
CA MET A 9 -8.34 -1.02 6.22
C MET A 9 -8.04 -0.60 4.80
N PRO A 10 -7.72 -1.54 3.88
CA PRO A 10 -7.53 -1.21 2.48
C PRO A 10 -8.79 -0.54 1.90
N ILE A 11 -8.62 0.40 0.98
CA ILE A 11 -9.77 1.03 0.30
C ILE A 11 -10.58 -0.02 -0.46
N THR A 12 -9.89 -0.97 -1.11
CA THR A 12 -10.53 -2.10 -1.81
C THR A 12 -11.43 -2.94 -0.91
N SER A 13 -11.10 -3.02 0.38
CA SER A 13 -11.85 -3.80 1.38
C SER A 13 -13.07 -3.07 1.97
N LEU A 14 -13.30 -1.80 1.60
CA LEU A 14 -14.52 -1.10 2.01
C LEU A 14 -15.76 -1.72 1.37
N PRO A 15 -16.92 -1.64 2.02
CA PRO A 15 -18.19 -1.98 1.37
C PRO A 15 -18.35 -1.16 0.08
N GLY A 16 -18.95 -1.73 -0.95
CA GLY A 16 -19.20 -1.03 -2.19
C GLY A 16 -20.17 -1.79 -3.08
N LYS A 17 -21.00 -1.05 -3.83
CA LYS A 17 -22.05 -1.61 -4.67
C LYS A 17 -21.50 -2.39 -5.86
N TYR A 18 -20.38 -1.96 -6.41
CA TYR A 18 -19.84 -2.46 -7.68
C TYR A 18 -18.60 -3.35 -7.46
N GLY A 19 -18.70 -4.31 -6.55
CA GLY A 19 -17.74 -5.41 -6.37
C GLY A 19 -16.40 -5.05 -5.75
N ILE A 20 -16.10 -3.77 -5.48
CA ILE A 20 -14.84 -3.32 -4.86
C ILE A 20 -15.07 -2.04 -4.06
N GLY A 21 -14.30 -1.84 -3.00
CA GLY A 21 -14.25 -0.57 -2.28
C GLY A 21 -13.59 0.52 -3.13
N CYS A 22 -14.16 1.74 -3.10
CA CYS A 22 -13.69 2.89 -3.86
C CYS A 22 -13.94 4.20 -3.10
N PHE A 23 -13.69 5.35 -3.74
CA PHE A 23 -13.89 6.68 -3.11
C PHE A 23 -15.37 7.08 -3.01
N SER A 24 -16.22 6.11 -2.73
CA SER A 24 -17.67 6.24 -2.64
C SER A 24 -18.12 6.80 -1.27
N LYS A 25 -19.42 7.00 -1.13
CA LYS A 25 -20.05 7.39 0.14
C LYS A 25 -19.72 6.46 1.30
N GLU A 26 -19.40 5.19 1.03
CA GLU A 26 -18.96 4.22 2.06
C GLU A 26 -17.58 4.57 2.62
N ALA A 27 -16.68 5.15 1.81
CA ALA A 27 -15.39 5.65 2.29
C ALA A 27 -15.56 6.87 3.22
N TYR A 28 -16.47 7.79 2.89
CA TYR A 28 -16.82 8.91 3.78
C TYR A 28 -17.48 8.43 5.07
N ALA A 29 -18.40 7.46 4.97
CA ALA A 29 -19.05 6.86 6.14
C ALA A 29 -18.03 6.13 7.04
N PHE A 30 -16.99 5.53 6.46
CA PHE A 30 -15.91 4.92 7.24
C PHE A 30 -15.07 5.95 7.99
N ILE A 31 -14.81 7.12 7.41
CA ILE A 31 -14.15 8.23 8.10
C ILE A 31 -14.99 8.69 9.31
N ASP A 32 -16.32 8.85 9.14
CA ASP A 32 -17.22 9.19 10.24
C ASP A 32 -17.23 8.11 11.32
N TRP A 33 -17.18 6.84 10.91
CA TRP A 33 -17.11 5.70 11.81
C TRP A 33 -15.80 5.68 12.60
N LEU A 34 -14.65 5.94 11.94
CA LEU A 34 -13.34 6.07 12.60
C LEU A 34 -13.34 7.21 13.62
N LYS A 35 -13.92 8.35 13.25
CA LYS A 35 -14.10 9.50 14.17
C LYS A 35 -14.88 9.08 15.40
N GLY A 36 -16.02 8.40 15.22
CA GLY A 36 -16.84 7.89 16.32
C GLY A 36 -16.16 6.83 17.17
N ALA A 37 -15.22 6.06 16.60
CA ALA A 37 -14.38 5.11 17.30
C ALA A 37 -13.17 5.75 18.01
N GLY A 38 -13.01 7.07 17.98
CA GLY A 38 -11.92 7.80 18.63
C GLY A 38 -10.57 7.66 17.95
N GLN A 39 -10.53 7.19 16.71
CA GLN A 39 -9.30 6.94 15.97
C GLN A 39 -8.67 8.24 15.46
N THR A 40 -7.35 8.21 15.25
CA THR A 40 -6.59 9.29 14.62
C THR A 40 -6.16 8.92 13.22
N TYR A 41 -5.90 7.63 12.97
CA TYR A 41 -5.31 7.17 11.71
C TYR A 41 -6.22 6.18 11.00
N TRP A 42 -6.27 6.35 9.69
CA TRP A 42 -6.71 5.33 8.74
C TRP A 42 -5.49 4.90 7.93
N GLN A 43 -5.00 3.68 8.13
CA GLN A 43 -3.93 3.12 7.31
C GLN A 43 -4.54 2.40 6.12
N ILE A 44 -4.07 2.77 4.93
CA ILE A 44 -4.44 2.18 3.65
C ILE A 44 -3.22 1.48 3.02
N LEU A 45 -3.45 0.67 2.00
CA LEU A 45 -2.41 0.10 1.15
C LEU A 45 -2.07 1.04 -0.01
N PRO A 46 -1.01 0.75 -0.82
CA PRO A 46 -0.69 1.58 -1.99
C PRO A 46 -1.89 1.76 -2.90
N ILE A 47 -2.12 2.99 -3.37
CA ILE A 47 -3.29 3.37 -4.18
C ILE A 47 -2.98 3.43 -5.68
N HIS A 48 -1.85 2.86 -6.08
CA HIS A 48 -1.38 2.86 -7.46
C HIS A 48 -2.05 1.76 -8.30
N PRO A 49 -2.02 1.87 -9.66
CA PRO A 49 -2.59 0.85 -10.53
C PRO A 49 -1.93 -0.50 -10.30
N THR A 50 -2.72 -1.54 -10.08
CA THR A 50 -2.20 -2.90 -9.92
C THR A 50 -1.81 -3.51 -11.27
N SER A 51 -0.74 -4.28 -11.28
CA SER A 51 -0.32 -5.11 -12.41
C SER A 51 -0.84 -6.55 -12.25
N TYR A 52 -0.25 -7.51 -12.96
CA TYR A 52 -0.63 -8.91 -12.83
C TYR A 52 -0.51 -9.41 -11.38
N GLY A 53 -1.53 -10.17 -10.93
CA GLY A 53 -1.62 -10.72 -9.58
C GLY A 53 -2.24 -9.79 -8.56
N ASP A 54 -2.79 -8.65 -8.99
CA ASP A 54 -3.62 -7.70 -8.22
C ASP A 54 -2.93 -7.09 -7.00
N SER A 55 -1.62 -7.33 -6.85
CA SER A 55 -0.85 -6.80 -5.73
C SER A 55 -0.68 -5.27 -5.85
N PRO A 56 -1.06 -4.49 -4.82
CA PRO A 56 -0.83 -3.05 -4.79
C PRO A 56 0.66 -2.68 -4.72
N TYR A 57 1.54 -3.64 -4.42
CA TYR A 57 3.00 -3.46 -4.37
C TYR A 57 3.69 -3.71 -5.71
N GLN A 58 2.94 -4.21 -6.71
CA GLN A 58 3.42 -4.38 -8.09
C GLN A 58 2.58 -3.45 -8.97
N SER A 59 3.08 -2.25 -9.26
CA SER A 59 2.32 -1.22 -9.96
C SER A 59 2.93 -0.83 -11.29
N PHE A 60 2.06 -0.48 -12.24
CA PHE A 60 2.46 0.12 -13.52
C PHE A 60 3.04 1.54 -13.39
N SER A 61 2.89 2.19 -12.24
CA SER A 61 3.46 3.53 -11.97
C SER A 61 3.51 3.82 -10.48
N THR A 62 4.55 4.54 -10.03
CA THR A 62 4.67 5.07 -8.66
C THR A 62 3.93 6.39 -8.45
N PHE A 63 3.33 6.96 -9.51
CA PHE A 63 2.65 8.26 -9.46
C PHE A 63 1.17 8.17 -9.78
N ALA A 64 0.78 7.25 -10.66
CA ALA A 64 -0.61 7.11 -11.08
C ALA A 64 -1.49 6.49 -9.99
N GLY A 65 -2.78 6.84 -10.01
CA GLY A 65 -3.80 6.24 -9.16
C GLY A 65 -4.53 5.08 -9.83
N ASN A 66 -5.01 4.13 -9.03
CA ASN A 66 -5.72 2.95 -9.51
C ASN A 66 -7.15 3.30 -9.95
N PRO A 67 -7.52 3.13 -11.22
CA PRO A 67 -8.86 3.43 -11.71
C PRO A 67 -9.99 2.65 -11.03
N TYR A 68 -9.69 1.53 -10.37
CA TYR A 68 -10.68 0.79 -9.58
C TYR A 68 -11.27 1.61 -8.43
N PHE A 69 -10.57 2.63 -7.95
CA PHE A 69 -11.04 3.48 -6.87
C PHE A 69 -11.97 4.62 -7.31
N ILE A 70 -12.16 4.81 -8.62
CA ILE A 70 -13.11 5.81 -9.14
C ILE A 70 -14.53 5.37 -8.78
N ASP A 71 -15.28 6.22 -8.09
CA ASP A 71 -16.68 5.98 -7.78
C ASP A 71 -17.56 6.16 -9.03
N LEU A 72 -18.23 5.09 -9.42
CA LEU A 72 -19.14 5.10 -10.57
C LEU A 72 -20.45 5.88 -10.28
N GLU A 73 -20.88 5.94 -9.02
CA GLU A 73 -22.07 6.71 -8.64
C GLU A 73 -21.89 8.21 -8.95
N GLU A 74 -20.69 8.75 -8.72
CA GLU A 74 -20.40 10.12 -9.08
C GLU A 74 -20.43 10.35 -10.60
N LEU A 75 -19.96 9.38 -11.40
CA LEU A 75 -20.04 9.48 -12.86
C LEU A 75 -21.50 9.41 -13.36
N ILE A 76 -22.40 8.72 -12.62
CA ILE A 76 -23.83 8.76 -12.87
C ILE A 76 -24.41 10.13 -12.53
N GLU A 77 -24.06 10.71 -11.38
CA GLU A 77 -24.50 12.03 -10.96
C GLU A 77 -24.08 13.14 -11.93
N GLU A 78 -22.90 13.02 -12.50
CA GLU A 78 -22.36 13.92 -13.55
C GLU A 78 -22.97 13.64 -14.95
N GLY A 79 -23.84 12.64 -15.09
CA GLY A 79 -24.55 12.32 -16.34
C GLY A 79 -23.71 11.62 -17.41
N MET A 80 -22.54 11.11 -17.06
CA MET A 80 -21.65 10.36 -17.95
C MET A 80 -22.03 8.89 -18.05
N LEU A 81 -22.66 8.34 -17.01
CA LEU A 81 -23.20 6.98 -16.97
C LEU A 81 -24.66 7.01 -16.56
N THR A 82 -25.38 5.94 -16.81
CA THR A 82 -26.70 5.70 -16.24
C THR A 82 -26.62 4.58 -15.19
N ARG A 83 -27.58 4.57 -14.28
CA ARG A 83 -27.67 3.52 -13.26
C ARG A 83 -27.91 2.15 -13.91
N GLU A 84 -28.75 2.10 -14.94
CA GLU A 84 -29.07 0.88 -15.67
C GLU A 84 -27.82 0.28 -16.33
N GLU A 85 -26.93 1.09 -16.88
CA GLU A 85 -25.68 0.62 -17.45
C GLU A 85 -24.79 -0.01 -16.38
N CYS A 86 -24.59 0.69 -15.26
CA CYS A 86 -23.77 0.17 -14.15
C CYS A 86 -24.38 -1.09 -13.53
N ASP A 87 -25.71 -1.14 -13.33
CA ASP A 87 -26.41 -2.27 -12.73
C ASP A 87 -26.51 -3.48 -13.67
N SER A 88 -26.27 -3.30 -14.97
CA SER A 88 -26.24 -4.39 -15.95
C SER A 88 -24.91 -5.12 -16.05
N MET A 89 -23.85 -4.57 -15.44
CA MET A 89 -22.53 -5.19 -15.43
C MET A 89 -22.38 -6.15 -14.25
N ASP A 90 -21.66 -7.23 -14.48
CA ASP A 90 -21.31 -8.19 -13.46
C ASP A 90 -20.04 -7.73 -12.72
N PHE A 91 -20.08 -7.73 -11.39
CA PHE A 91 -18.94 -7.39 -10.54
C PHE A 91 -18.68 -8.46 -9.47
N GLY A 92 -19.18 -9.68 -9.72
CA GLY A 92 -19.15 -10.79 -8.81
C GLY A 92 -20.32 -10.82 -7.81
N ASP A 93 -20.73 -12.02 -7.44
CA ASP A 93 -21.89 -12.26 -6.55
C ASP A 93 -21.54 -12.25 -5.05
N ASP A 94 -20.24 -12.32 -4.69
CA ASP A 94 -19.81 -12.39 -3.31
C ASP A 94 -19.54 -11.00 -2.72
N GLU A 95 -20.28 -10.63 -1.68
CA GLU A 95 -20.08 -9.34 -1.01
C GLU A 95 -18.77 -9.29 -0.19
N ASP A 96 -18.16 -10.42 0.13
CA ASP A 96 -16.95 -10.53 0.95
C ASP A 96 -15.69 -10.69 0.10
N ASP A 97 -15.82 -10.83 -1.22
CA ASP A 97 -14.72 -11.11 -2.13
C ASP A 97 -14.70 -10.15 -3.32
N ILE A 98 -13.51 -9.87 -3.85
CA ILE A 98 -13.32 -9.05 -5.06
C ILE A 98 -13.05 -9.98 -6.24
N ASP A 99 -13.88 -9.89 -7.27
CA ASP A 99 -13.57 -10.48 -8.56
C ASP A 99 -12.79 -9.46 -9.42
N TYR A 100 -11.46 -9.58 -9.44
CA TYR A 100 -10.61 -8.68 -10.21
C TYR A 100 -10.75 -8.85 -11.72
N GLU A 101 -11.13 -10.04 -12.20
CA GLU A 101 -11.39 -10.24 -13.63
C GLU A 101 -12.60 -9.45 -14.07
N ASP A 102 -13.71 -9.53 -13.33
CA ASP A 102 -14.93 -8.75 -13.57
C ASP A 102 -14.67 -7.25 -13.41
N GLN A 103 -13.86 -6.83 -12.40
CA GLN A 103 -13.46 -5.44 -12.28
C GLN A 103 -12.69 -4.95 -13.52
N TYR A 104 -11.72 -5.73 -13.99
CA TYR A 104 -10.93 -5.38 -15.15
C TYR A 104 -11.78 -5.30 -16.42
N GLN A 105 -12.65 -6.28 -16.67
CA GLN A 105 -13.46 -6.32 -17.87
C GLN A 105 -14.57 -5.27 -17.84
N ASN A 106 -15.40 -5.26 -16.80
CA ASN A 106 -16.65 -4.52 -16.78
C ASN A 106 -16.48 -3.06 -16.35
N ARG A 107 -15.61 -2.77 -15.38
CA ARG A 107 -15.40 -1.39 -14.93
C ARG A 107 -14.74 -0.54 -16.01
N TYR A 108 -13.76 -1.07 -16.75
CA TYR A 108 -13.12 -0.32 -17.83
C TYR A 108 -14.06 -0.04 -19.01
N ILE A 109 -15.05 -0.91 -19.28
CA ILE A 109 -16.11 -0.64 -20.27
C ILE A 109 -16.90 0.60 -19.83
N LEU A 110 -17.36 0.64 -18.58
CA LEU A 110 -18.10 1.80 -18.03
C LEU A 110 -17.26 3.08 -18.04
N LEU A 111 -16.01 3.01 -17.61
CA LEU A 111 -15.11 4.16 -17.62
C LEU A 111 -14.85 4.69 -19.05
N SER A 112 -14.76 3.79 -20.05
CA SER A 112 -14.64 4.19 -21.46
C SER A 112 -15.92 4.89 -21.96
N MET A 113 -17.10 4.35 -21.63
CA MET A 113 -18.37 5.01 -21.94
C MET A 113 -18.48 6.41 -21.31
N ALA A 114 -18.03 6.53 -20.04
CA ALA A 114 -18.01 7.83 -19.35
C ALA A 114 -17.07 8.82 -20.05
N TYR A 115 -15.89 8.38 -20.46
CA TYR A 115 -14.94 9.20 -21.21
C TYR A 115 -15.52 9.70 -22.54
N GLU A 116 -16.11 8.81 -23.33
CA GLU A 116 -16.69 9.16 -24.64
C GLU A 116 -17.80 10.23 -24.55
N ARG A 117 -18.50 10.30 -23.41
CA ARG A 117 -19.59 11.25 -23.16
C ARG A 117 -19.15 12.54 -22.49
N SER A 118 -17.94 12.56 -21.92
CA SER A 118 -17.53 13.60 -20.96
C SER A 118 -17.20 14.96 -21.57
N ASN A 119 -16.87 15.07 -22.86
CA ASN A 119 -16.27 16.27 -23.47
C ASN A 119 -15.09 16.83 -22.64
N ILE A 120 -14.32 15.95 -22.01
CA ILE A 120 -13.33 16.29 -20.96
C ILE A 120 -12.28 17.29 -21.43
N SER A 121 -11.93 17.29 -22.71
CA SER A 121 -10.92 18.21 -23.29
C SER A 121 -11.30 19.70 -23.16
N GLN A 122 -12.58 20.01 -22.90
CA GLN A 122 -13.09 21.36 -22.69
C GLN A 122 -13.17 21.75 -21.21
N ASP A 123 -12.96 20.81 -20.29
CA ASP A 123 -12.96 21.06 -18.85
C ASP A 123 -11.67 21.76 -18.43
N SER A 124 -11.78 22.97 -17.85
CA SER A 124 -10.63 23.77 -17.41
C SER A 124 -9.86 23.13 -16.23
N ASP A 125 -10.56 22.41 -15.36
CA ASP A 125 -9.93 21.72 -14.23
C ASP A 125 -9.13 20.50 -14.70
N TYR A 126 -9.66 19.78 -15.69
CA TYR A 126 -8.92 18.73 -16.36
C TYR A 126 -7.67 19.27 -17.05
N GLN A 127 -7.80 20.34 -17.84
CA GLN A 127 -6.67 20.95 -18.53
C GLN A 127 -5.57 21.39 -17.54
N ARG A 128 -5.98 21.98 -16.41
CA ARG A 128 -5.05 22.35 -15.33
C ARG A 128 -4.38 21.13 -14.73
N PHE A 129 -5.14 20.08 -14.38
CA PHE A 129 -4.62 18.82 -13.85
C PHE A 129 -3.57 18.22 -14.79
N VAL A 130 -3.87 18.10 -16.08
CA VAL A 130 -2.92 17.60 -17.10
C VAL A 130 -1.67 18.45 -17.14
N ALA A 131 -1.81 19.79 -17.17
CA ALA A 131 -0.66 20.69 -17.24
C ALA A 131 0.27 20.58 -16.01
N GLU A 132 -0.30 20.49 -14.80
CA GLU A 132 0.44 20.39 -13.53
C GLU A 132 1.13 19.02 -13.37
N ASN A 133 0.60 17.97 -13.98
CA ASN A 133 1.07 16.59 -13.82
C ASN A 133 1.84 16.05 -15.02
N ARG A 134 2.11 16.85 -16.06
CA ARG A 134 2.78 16.41 -17.30
C ARG A 134 4.08 15.66 -17.07
N TRP A 135 4.80 15.98 -16.03
CA TRP A 135 6.13 15.45 -15.72
C TRP A 135 6.14 13.93 -15.44
N TRP A 136 4.99 13.33 -15.10
CA TRP A 136 4.79 11.88 -14.97
C TRP A 136 3.64 11.37 -15.85
N LEU A 137 2.57 12.17 -16.00
CA LEU A 137 1.32 11.76 -16.63
C LEU A 137 1.48 11.48 -18.12
N ASP A 138 2.28 12.28 -18.84
CA ASP A 138 2.51 12.11 -20.28
C ASP A 138 3.16 10.74 -20.58
N ASP A 139 4.13 10.31 -19.80
CA ASP A 139 4.79 9.01 -19.98
C ASP A 139 3.92 7.86 -19.49
N TYR A 140 3.22 8.01 -18.38
CA TYR A 140 2.28 7.00 -17.88
C TYR A 140 1.13 6.75 -18.86
N ALA A 141 0.48 7.80 -19.34
CA ALA A 141 -0.66 7.67 -20.24
C ALA A 141 -0.27 7.00 -21.57
N LEU A 142 0.88 7.39 -22.13
CA LEU A 142 1.43 6.73 -23.31
C LEU A 142 1.82 5.27 -23.02
N PHE A 143 2.46 4.99 -21.88
CA PHE A 143 2.80 3.62 -21.46
C PHE A 143 1.57 2.72 -21.40
N MET A 144 0.49 3.15 -20.76
CA MET A 144 -0.75 2.37 -20.65
C MET A 144 -1.46 2.21 -22.01
N ALA A 145 -1.44 3.23 -22.84
CA ALA A 145 -1.97 3.12 -24.22
C ALA A 145 -1.17 2.09 -25.05
N LEU A 146 0.17 2.08 -24.91
CA LEU A 146 1.03 1.08 -25.54
C LEU A 146 0.82 -0.33 -24.96
N LYS A 147 0.60 -0.45 -23.65
CA LYS A 147 0.25 -1.74 -23.01
C LYS A 147 -1.01 -2.33 -23.63
N ASN A 148 -2.05 -1.52 -23.85
CA ASN A 148 -3.28 -1.95 -24.49
C ASN A 148 -3.03 -2.31 -25.97
N PHE A 149 -2.29 -1.48 -26.70
CA PHE A 149 -1.95 -1.71 -28.10
C PHE A 149 -1.16 -3.01 -28.30
N PHE A 150 -0.20 -3.31 -27.44
CA PHE A 150 0.59 -4.54 -27.41
C PHE A 150 -0.03 -5.67 -26.58
N LYS A 151 -1.35 -5.58 -26.29
CA LYS A 151 -2.14 -6.64 -25.63
C LYS A 151 -1.54 -7.13 -24.30
N GLY A 152 -1.07 -6.20 -23.50
CA GLY A 152 -0.53 -6.49 -22.18
C GLY A 152 0.94 -6.95 -22.14
N GLN A 153 1.62 -7.10 -23.28
CA GLN A 153 3.05 -7.49 -23.27
C GLN A 153 3.88 -6.57 -22.37
N CYS A 154 4.86 -7.15 -21.67
CA CYS A 154 5.84 -6.36 -20.92
C CYS A 154 6.61 -5.42 -21.87
N TRP A 155 6.90 -4.21 -21.43
CA TRP A 155 7.51 -3.20 -22.30
C TRP A 155 8.91 -3.61 -22.82
N ASN A 156 9.64 -4.45 -22.11
CA ASN A 156 10.95 -4.95 -22.57
C ASN A 156 10.83 -5.93 -23.76
N GLU A 157 9.64 -6.41 -24.06
CA GLU A 157 9.31 -7.24 -25.23
C GLU A 157 8.76 -6.44 -26.43
N TRP A 158 8.53 -5.12 -26.26
CA TRP A 158 8.05 -4.27 -27.34
C TRP A 158 9.10 -4.11 -28.46
N PRO A 159 8.69 -3.71 -29.67
CA PRO A 159 9.62 -3.37 -30.73
C PRO A 159 10.71 -2.42 -30.26
N GLN A 160 11.95 -2.63 -30.72
CA GLN A 160 13.14 -1.96 -30.21
C GLN A 160 13.02 -0.42 -30.22
N ASP A 161 12.42 0.14 -31.24
CA ASP A 161 12.29 1.57 -31.45
C ASP A 161 11.42 2.26 -30.38
N ILE A 162 10.29 1.65 -30.02
CA ILE A 162 9.43 2.17 -28.93
C ILE A 162 9.94 1.74 -27.55
N ARG A 163 10.49 0.52 -27.43
CA ARG A 163 11.13 0.06 -26.20
C ARG A 163 12.25 1.01 -25.75
N LEU A 164 13.08 1.46 -26.68
CA LEU A 164 14.18 2.40 -26.43
C LEU A 164 13.77 3.88 -26.60
N ARG A 165 12.46 4.16 -26.74
CA ARG A 165 11.88 5.51 -26.80
C ARG A 165 12.48 6.39 -27.89
N TRP A 166 12.75 5.82 -29.10
CA TRP A 166 13.26 6.64 -30.20
C TRP A 166 12.26 7.72 -30.61
N GLY A 167 12.74 8.94 -30.81
CA GLY A 167 11.88 10.12 -30.99
C GLY A 167 10.80 9.96 -32.06
N TYR A 168 11.12 9.38 -33.22
CA TYR A 168 10.13 9.19 -34.28
C TYR A 168 9.03 8.19 -33.89
N SER A 169 9.36 7.13 -33.13
CA SER A 169 8.38 6.16 -32.64
C SER A 169 7.51 6.77 -31.56
N MET A 170 8.10 7.54 -30.63
CA MET A 170 7.34 8.30 -29.63
C MET A 170 6.32 9.23 -30.31
N ASP A 171 6.73 9.98 -31.34
CA ASP A 171 5.83 10.88 -32.08
C ASP A 171 4.77 10.14 -32.89
N TYR A 172 5.11 8.96 -33.44
CA TYR A 172 4.17 8.11 -34.14
C TYR A 172 3.07 7.60 -33.22
N TYR A 173 3.45 6.96 -32.12
CA TYR A 173 2.49 6.36 -31.20
C TYR A 173 1.65 7.39 -30.44
N ARG A 174 2.20 8.58 -30.12
CA ARG A 174 1.41 9.68 -29.54
C ARG A 174 0.29 10.15 -30.46
N ARG A 175 0.49 10.11 -31.78
CA ARG A 175 -0.56 10.47 -32.74
C ARG A 175 -1.53 9.34 -32.97
N GLU A 176 -1.02 8.12 -33.14
CA GLU A 176 -1.85 6.93 -33.41
C GLU A 176 -2.77 6.60 -32.23
N LEU A 177 -2.27 6.72 -30.99
CA LEU A 177 -2.97 6.35 -29.77
C LEU A 177 -3.51 7.58 -29.01
N TYR A 178 -3.77 8.68 -29.71
CA TYR A 178 -4.18 9.93 -29.07
C TYR A 178 -5.39 9.76 -28.13
N PHE A 179 -6.44 9.06 -28.56
CA PHE A 179 -7.64 8.86 -27.75
C PHE A 179 -7.41 7.92 -26.58
N ASP A 180 -6.58 6.89 -26.76
CA ASP A 180 -6.21 5.98 -25.66
C ASP A 180 -5.40 6.72 -24.58
N ILE A 181 -4.48 7.58 -24.99
CA ILE A 181 -3.69 8.42 -24.08
C ILE A 181 -4.62 9.39 -23.32
N GLU A 182 -5.54 10.06 -24.03
CA GLU A 182 -6.47 11.00 -23.39
C GLU A 182 -7.42 10.26 -22.42
N PHE A 183 -7.83 9.04 -22.74
CA PHE A 183 -8.60 8.18 -21.84
C PHE A 183 -7.81 7.86 -20.55
N GLN A 184 -6.53 7.52 -20.64
CA GLN A 184 -5.71 7.30 -19.45
C GLN A 184 -5.58 8.58 -18.60
N MET A 185 -5.42 9.75 -19.24
CA MET A 185 -5.40 11.04 -18.55
C MET A 185 -6.73 11.37 -17.86
N PHE A 186 -7.86 11.04 -18.52
CA PHE A 186 -9.21 11.15 -17.95
C PHE A 186 -9.36 10.29 -16.68
N LEU A 187 -8.89 9.04 -16.71
CA LEU A 187 -8.94 8.15 -15.55
C LEU A 187 -8.15 8.75 -14.37
N GLN A 188 -6.97 9.27 -14.62
CA GLN A 188 -6.14 9.89 -13.59
C GLN A 188 -6.78 11.16 -13.02
N TYR A 189 -7.37 12.00 -13.87
CA TYR A 189 -8.10 13.19 -13.42
C TYR A 189 -9.25 12.83 -12.47
N TRP A 190 -10.09 11.84 -12.81
CA TRP A 190 -11.19 11.42 -11.98
C TRP A 190 -10.72 10.78 -10.68
N PHE A 191 -9.71 9.94 -10.74
CA PHE A 191 -9.10 9.37 -9.54
C PHE A 191 -8.66 10.50 -8.57
N PHE A 192 -7.85 11.44 -9.02
CA PHE A 192 -7.31 12.48 -8.15
C PHE A 192 -8.36 13.49 -7.72
N LYS A 193 -9.33 13.81 -8.55
CA LYS A 193 -10.47 14.66 -8.19
C LYS A 193 -11.24 14.08 -7.00
N GLN A 194 -11.50 12.79 -7.00
CA GLN A 194 -12.22 12.09 -5.93
C GLN A 194 -11.32 11.86 -4.71
N TYR A 195 -10.08 11.45 -4.90
CA TYR A 195 -9.14 11.21 -3.81
C TYR A 195 -8.87 12.46 -2.97
N TRP A 196 -8.62 13.59 -3.61
CA TRP A 196 -8.33 14.83 -2.88
C TRP A 196 -9.54 15.30 -2.05
N ARG A 197 -10.75 15.09 -2.53
CA ARG A 197 -11.96 15.37 -1.74
C ARG A 197 -12.09 14.44 -0.54
N LEU A 198 -11.85 13.15 -0.73
CA LEU A 198 -11.87 12.18 0.36
C LEU A 198 -10.80 12.50 1.41
N LYS A 199 -9.56 12.80 0.98
CA LYS A 199 -8.47 13.18 1.89
C LYS A 199 -8.80 14.47 2.65
N ALA A 200 -9.32 15.49 1.98
CA ALA A 200 -9.73 16.73 2.63
C ALA A 200 -10.80 16.46 3.70
N TYR A 201 -11.82 15.65 3.38
CA TYR A 201 -12.84 15.24 4.32
C TYR A 201 -12.29 14.50 5.54
N ALA A 202 -11.36 13.58 5.33
CA ALA A 202 -10.67 12.88 6.42
C ALA A 202 -9.95 13.87 7.34
N ASN A 203 -9.18 14.79 6.76
CA ASN A 203 -8.41 15.78 7.53
C ASN A 203 -9.32 16.79 8.27
N GLU A 204 -10.43 17.22 7.67
CA GLU A 204 -11.45 18.07 8.31
C GLU A 204 -12.08 17.36 9.52
N ASN A 205 -12.23 16.04 9.46
CA ASN A 205 -12.66 15.22 10.57
C ASN A 205 -11.51 14.76 11.50
N HIS A 206 -10.33 15.36 11.34
CA HIS A 206 -9.12 15.05 12.12
C HIS A 206 -8.67 13.58 12.02
N ILE A 207 -9.01 12.91 10.93
CA ILE A 207 -8.48 11.60 10.57
C ILE A 207 -7.31 11.83 9.61
N GLN A 208 -6.16 11.24 9.94
CA GLN A 208 -4.96 11.29 9.11
C GLN A 208 -4.82 9.97 8.34
N ILE A 209 -4.45 10.06 7.07
CA ILE A 209 -4.24 8.90 6.22
C ILE A 209 -2.78 8.47 6.31
N ILE A 210 -2.55 7.23 6.75
CA ILE A 210 -1.27 6.55 6.61
C ILE A 210 -1.31 5.80 5.28
N GLY A 211 -0.52 6.27 4.32
CA GLY A 211 -0.33 5.57 3.06
C GLY A 211 0.88 4.65 3.08
N ASP A 212 1.05 3.88 2.02
CA ASP A 212 2.10 2.88 1.90
C ASP A 212 2.76 2.96 0.54
N ILE A 213 4.07 2.78 0.48
CA ILE A 213 4.82 2.69 -0.76
C ILE A 213 5.87 1.57 -0.69
N PRO A 214 5.99 0.73 -1.72
CA PRO A 214 7.10 -0.20 -1.81
C PRO A 214 8.39 0.55 -2.12
N ILE A 215 9.53 0.07 -1.57
CA ILE A 215 10.83 0.62 -1.94
C ILE A 215 11.08 0.46 -3.46
N TYR A 216 10.81 -0.72 -4.01
CA TYR A 216 11.04 -1.01 -5.42
C TYR A 216 9.85 -0.63 -6.29
N VAL A 217 10.12 -0.52 -7.60
CA VAL A 217 9.10 -0.40 -8.63
C VAL A 217 8.99 -1.70 -9.41
N ALA A 218 7.88 -1.93 -10.10
CA ALA A 218 7.76 -3.08 -10.98
C ALA A 218 8.64 -2.91 -12.23
N MET A 219 9.20 -4.02 -12.75
CA MET A 219 9.91 -3.98 -14.02
C MET A 219 8.98 -3.54 -15.16
N ASP A 220 7.76 -4.04 -15.17
CA ASP A 220 6.74 -3.64 -16.14
C ASP A 220 5.99 -2.39 -15.65
N SER A 221 6.65 -1.24 -15.72
CA SER A 221 6.11 0.05 -15.27
C SER A 221 6.54 1.19 -16.17
N ALA A 222 5.76 2.27 -16.13
CA ALA A 222 6.13 3.53 -16.79
C ALA A 222 7.43 4.10 -16.23
N ASP A 223 7.71 3.90 -14.94
CA ASP A 223 8.92 4.38 -14.28
C ASP A 223 10.19 3.78 -14.89
N THR A 224 10.22 2.46 -15.06
CA THR A 224 11.39 1.76 -15.65
C THR A 224 11.53 2.00 -17.14
N TRP A 225 10.39 2.11 -17.86
CA TRP A 225 10.40 2.41 -19.28
C TRP A 225 10.82 3.86 -19.58
N ALA A 226 10.37 4.82 -18.77
CA ALA A 226 10.68 6.24 -18.96
C ALA A 226 12.09 6.60 -18.48
N HIS A 227 12.58 5.93 -17.43
CA HIS A 227 13.83 6.26 -16.73
C HIS A 227 14.73 5.03 -16.50
N PRO A 228 15.10 4.27 -17.55
CA PRO A 228 15.89 3.05 -17.39
C PRO A 228 17.27 3.31 -16.77
N GLU A 229 17.81 4.54 -16.88
CA GLU A 229 19.09 4.96 -16.29
C GLU A 229 19.11 4.90 -14.76
N LEU A 230 17.95 4.90 -14.11
CA LEU A 230 17.82 4.83 -12.66
C LEU A 230 18.03 3.42 -12.10
N PHE A 231 17.99 2.41 -12.95
CA PHE A 231 17.97 1.00 -12.56
C PHE A 231 19.17 0.23 -13.09
N GLN A 232 19.48 -0.91 -12.49
CA GLN A 232 20.57 -1.82 -12.93
C GLN A 232 20.11 -2.62 -14.15
N LEU A 233 20.03 -1.95 -15.31
CA LEU A 233 19.67 -2.51 -16.60
C LEU A 233 20.90 -2.48 -17.54
N ASP A 234 20.97 -3.42 -18.50
CA ASP A 234 21.95 -3.42 -19.56
C ASP A 234 21.58 -2.45 -20.71
N GLU A 235 22.37 -2.44 -21.78
CA GLU A 235 22.13 -1.58 -22.95
C GLU A 235 20.84 -1.92 -23.74
N ASN A 236 20.23 -3.07 -23.48
CA ASN A 236 18.94 -3.49 -24.03
C ASN A 236 17.77 -3.29 -23.08
N ASN A 237 18.03 -2.61 -21.94
CA ASN A 237 17.07 -2.43 -20.86
C ASN A 237 16.58 -3.75 -20.22
N VAL A 238 17.45 -4.75 -20.18
CA VAL A 238 17.21 -6.00 -19.44
C VAL A 238 17.86 -5.89 -18.07
N PRO A 239 17.18 -6.31 -16.97
CA PRO A 239 17.80 -6.30 -15.66
C PRO A 239 19.08 -7.12 -15.60
N THR A 240 20.10 -6.61 -14.94
CA THR A 240 21.32 -7.39 -14.64
C THR A 240 21.17 -8.19 -13.35
N ALA A 241 20.39 -7.64 -12.42
CA ALA A 241 20.00 -8.27 -11.17
C ALA A 241 18.62 -7.76 -10.73
N VAL A 242 17.98 -8.50 -9.84
CA VAL A 242 16.64 -8.19 -9.31
C VAL A 242 16.59 -8.30 -7.79
N ALA A 243 15.59 -7.68 -7.20
CA ALA A 243 15.36 -7.68 -5.77
C ALA A 243 14.74 -8.97 -5.26
N GLY A 244 14.96 -9.26 -4.00
CA GLY A 244 14.36 -10.35 -3.26
C GLY A 244 14.84 -10.41 -1.82
N CYS A 245 14.63 -11.56 -1.17
CA CYS A 245 15.12 -11.85 0.18
C CYS A 245 15.89 -13.18 0.18
N PRO A 246 16.94 -13.32 1.03
CA PRO A 246 17.68 -14.56 1.14
C PRO A 246 16.81 -15.70 1.71
N PRO A 247 17.25 -16.95 1.55
CA PRO A 247 16.69 -18.07 2.29
C PRO A 247 16.65 -17.80 3.81
N ASP A 248 15.54 -18.12 4.44
CA ASP A 248 15.30 -17.96 5.86
C ASP A 248 14.47 -19.11 6.45
N GLY A 249 14.01 -18.95 7.70
CA GLY A 249 13.17 -19.95 8.37
C GLY A 249 11.76 -20.10 7.77
N PHE A 250 11.30 -19.16 6.94
CA PHE A 250 10.00 -19.16 6.29
C PHE A 250 10.07 -19.65 4.84
N SER A 251 11.20 -19.43 4.15
CA SER A 251 11.42 -19.84 2.76
C SER A 251 12.82 -20.41 2.57
N ALA A 252 12.92 -21.72 2.34
CA ALA A 252 14.20 -22.42 2.12
C ALA A 252 14.94 -21.95 0.86
N THR A 253 14.26 -21.36 -0.11
CA THR A 253 14.82 -20.83 -1.36
C THR A 253 14.86 -19.30 -1.41
N GLY A 254 14.47 -18.64 -0.32
CA GLY A 254 14.27 -17.20 -0.27
C GLY A 254 13.06 -16.72 -1.08
N GLN A 255 13.00 -15.42 -1.30
CA GLN A 255 11.94 -14.81 -2.11
C GLN A 255 12.56 -14.09 -3.30
N LEU A 256 12.09 -14.40 -4.50
CA LEU A 256 12.46 -13.73 -5.74
C LEU A 256 11.32 -12.78 -6.12
N TRP A 257 11.50 -11.46 -5.91
CA TRP A 257 10.45 -10.46 -6.20
C TRP A 257 10.46 -9.99 -7.64
N GLY A 258 11.62 -10.03 -8.30
CA GLY A 258 11.75 -9.69 -9.72
C GLY A 258 11.80 -8.19 -10.01
N ASN A 259 11.72 -7.33 -9.02
CA ASN A 259 11.82 -5.88 -9.20
C ASN A 259 13.25 -5.49 -9.59
N PRO A 260 13.45 -4.53 -10.52
CA PRO A 260 14.78 -4.04 -10.87
C PRO A 260 15.42 -3.31 -9.69
N LEU A 261 16.72 -3.46 -9.54
CA LEU A 261 17.50 -2.77 -8.51
C LEU A 261 17.88 -1.36 -8.95
N TYR A 262 17.96 -0.43 -7.99
CA TYR A 262 18.38 0.94 -8.25
C TYR A 262 19.88 1.06 -8.50
N ARG A 263 20.28 1.95 -9.39
CA ARG A 263 21.67 2.40 -9.57
C ARG A 263 21.96 3.51 -8.56
N TRP A 264 22.23 3.14 -7.31
CA TRP A 264 22.38 4.10 -6.21
C TRP A 264 23.53 5.10 -6.39
N ASP A 265 24.60 4.73 -7.09
CA ASP A 265 25.68 5.61 -7.48
C ASP A 265 25.19 6.71 -8.42
N TYR A 266 24.36 6.38 -9.41
CA TYR A 266 23.74 7.34 -10.32
C TYR A 266 22.75 8.24 -9.60
N HIS A 267 21.89 7.68 -8.73
CA HIS A 267 20.98 8.46 -7.89
C HIS A 267 21.75 9.48 -7.02
N LYS A 268 22.87 9.07 -6.41
CA LYS A 268 23.72 9.97 -5.61
C LYS A 268 24.34 11.07 -6.48
N GLN A 269 24.86 10.73 -7.67
CA GLN A 269 25.45 11.70 -8.60
C GLN A 269 24.44 12.75 -9.09
N THR A 270 23.17 12.37 -9.25
CA THR A 270 22.06 13.25 -9.63
C THR A 270 21.36 13.91 -8.45
N GLY A 271 21.92 13.82 -7.22
CA GLY A 271 21.36 14.42 -6.02
C GLY A 271 20.04 13.78 -5.60
N TYR A 272 19.84 12.50 -5.88
CA TYR A 272 18.61 11.74 -5.59
C TYR A 272 17.34 12.36 -6.19
N GLN A 273 17.44 13.07 -7.31
CA GLN A 273 16.34 13.89 -7.86
C GLN A 273 15.04 13.10 -8.04
N TRP A 274 15.11 11.87 -8.57
CA TRP A 274 13.93 11.04 -8.77
C TRP A 274 13.28 10.65 -7.43
N TRP A 275 14.08 10.27 -6.43
CA TRP A 275 13.58 9.94 -5.09
C TRP A 275 12.99 11.17 -4.38
N LEU A 276 13.57 12.35 -4.57
CA LEU A 276 12.99 13.61 -4.08
C LEU A 276 11.63 13.87 -4.72
N SER A 277 11.49 13.66 -6.04
CA SER A 277 10.20 13.82 -6.74
C SER A 277 9.17 12.80 -6.25
N ARG A 278 9.57 11.53 -6.09
CA ARG A 278 8.70 10.46 -5.59
C ARG A 278 8.19 10.77 -4.17
N LEU A 279 9.10 11.10 -3.25
CA LEU A 279 8.72 11.37 -1.86
C LEU A 279 7.97 12.69 -1.72
N TRP A 280 8.34 13.74 -2.46
CA TRP A 280 7.55 14.96 -2.50
C TRP A 280 6.10 14.70 -2.89
N TYR A 281 5.89 13.88 -3.92
CA TYR A 281 4.55 13.53 -4.39
C TYR A 281 3.78 12.70 -3.36
N VAL A 282 4.42 11.70 -2.78
CA VAL A 282 3.85 10.84 -1.74
C VAL A 282 3.46 11.63 -0.49
N PHE A 283 4.27 12.63 -0.09
CA PHE A 283 3.97 13.50 1.05
C PHE A 283 2.79 14.46 0.80
N GLN A 284 2.41 14.67 -0.48
CA GLN A 284 1.14 15.33 -0.78
C GLN A 284 -0.04 14.35 -0.64
N LEU A 285 0.14 13.11 -1.10
CA LEU A 285 -0.92 12.10 -1.07
C LEU A 285 -1.30 11.71 0.36
N TYR A 286 -0.33 11.52 1.26
CA TYR A 286 -0.53 10.97 2.59
C TYR A 286 -0.14 11.95 3.69
N ASP A 287 -0.73 11.80 4.87
CA ASP A 287 -0.33 12.55 6.07
C ASP A 287 0.83 11.89 6.79
N VAL A 288 0.93 10.57 6.68
CA VAL A 288 2.03 9.72 7.14
C VAL A 288 2.32 8.70 6.04
N THR A 289 3.58 8.41 5.77
CA THR A 289 3.99 7.44 4.76
C THR A 289 4.68 6.25 5.40
N ARG A 290 4.14 5.04 5.23
CA ARG A 290 4.89 3.81 5.49
C ARG A 290 5.74 3.49 4.27
N ILE A 291 7.03 3.27 4.49
CA ILE A 291 7.95 2.79 3.43
C ILE A 291 8.20 1.31 3.69
N ASP A 292 7.68 0.50 2.78
CA ASP A 292 7.83 -0.94 2.79
C ASP A 292 9.28 -1.35 2.48
N HIS A 293 9.76 -2.39 3.15
CA HIS A 293 11.13 -2.91 3.04
C HIS A 293 12.23 -1.86 3.26
N PHE A 294 12.08 -1.04 4.31
CA PHE A 294 13.00 0.07 4.62
C PHE A 294 14.46 -0.35 4.78
N ARG A 295 14.71 -1.61 5.21
CA ARG A 295 16.05 -2.15 5.29
C ARG A 295 16.84 -2.09 3.97
N GLY A 296 16.14 -2.13 2.82
CA GLY A 296 16.74 -2.06 1.48
C GLY A 296 17.52 -0.77 1.21
N PHE A 297 17.33 0.28 2.03
CA PHE A 297 18.16 1.48 1.97
C PHE A 297 19.51 1.31 2.70
N ASP A 298 19.64 0.39 3.65
CA ASP A 298 20.93 0.04 4.26
C ASP A 298 21.66 -0.99 3.41
N GLU A 299 21.05 -2.16 3.25
CA GLU A 299 21.51 -3.25 2.41
C GLU A 299 20.33 -3.90 1.70
N TYR A 300 20.47 -4.10 0.40
CA TYR A 300 19.49 -4.79 -0.43
C TYR A 300 20.04 -6.12 -0.94
N PHE A 301 19.14 -7.09 -1.14
CA PHE A 301 19.52 -8.40 -1.61
C PHE A 301 19.44 -8.46 -3.13
N SER A 302 20.58 -8.66 -3.78
CA SER A 302 20.77 -8.67 -5.22
C SER A 302 20.81 -10.11 -5.72
N ILE A 303 19.89 -10.46 -6.61
CA ILE A 303 19.77 -11.80 -7.20
C ILE A 303 20.07 -11.70 -8.68
N PRO A 304 20.97 -12.51 -9.26
CA PRO A 304 21.24 -12.50 -10.70
C PRO A 304 19.95 -12.65 -11.51
N TYR A 305 19.75 -11.80 -12.53
CA TYR A 305 18.57 -11.90 -13.40
C TYR A 305 18.53 -13.26 -14.11
N GLY A 306 17.36 -13.87 -14.15
CA GLY A 306 17.16 -15.22 -14.71
C GLY A 306 17.40 -16.36 -13.72
N ALA A 307 17.79 -16.09 -12.47
CA ALA A 307 17.82 -17.09 -11.42
C ALA A 307 16.41 -17.61 -11.11
N GLU A 308 16.29 -18.92 -10.84
CA GLU A 308 15.01 -19.54 -10.48
C GLU A 308 14.64 -19.32 -9.00
N THR A 309 15.62 -19.05 -8.16
CA THR A 309 15.46 -18.85 -6.71
C THR A 309 16.39 -17.75 -6.21
N ALA A 310 16.22 -17.34 -4.96
CA ALA A 310 17.06 -16.33 -4.33
C ALA A 310 18.37 -16.87 -3.71
N VAL A 311 18.66 -18.16 -3.85
CA VAL A 311 19.82 -18.84 -3.20
C VAL A 311 21.16 -18.24 -3.61
N ASP A 312 21.32 -17.87 -4.88
CA ASP A 312 22.57 -17.32 -5.42
C ASP A 312 22.69 -15.78 -5.25
N GLY A 313 21.79 -15.17 -4.49
CA GLY A 313 21.82 -13.74 -4.21
C GLY A 313 22.89 -13.36 -3.18
N HIS A 314 23.18 -12.07 -3.12
CA HIS A 314 24.12 -11.48 -2.16
C HIS A 314 23.67 -10.08 -1.71
N TRP A 315 24.18 -9.65 -0.56
CA TRP A 315 23.89 -8.33 -0.04
C TRP A 315 24.76 -7.25 -0.68
N GLU A 316 24.13 -6.13 -1.05
CA GLU A 316 24.79 -4.94 -1.56
C GLU A 316 24.38 -3.72 -0.72
N LYS A 317 25.26 -2.70 -0.66
CA LYS A 317 25.02 -1.48 0.12
C LYS A 317 24.03 -0.56 -0.60
N GLY A 318 23.02 -0.12 0.16
CA GLY A 318 22.10 0.94 -0.25
C GLY A 318 22.65 2.35 0.01
N PRO A 319 21.83 3.38 -0.21
CA PRO A 319 22.24 4.79 -0.03
C PRO A 319 22.37 5.19 1.45
N GLY A 320 21.85 4.39 2.36
CA GLY A 320 21.86 4.66 3.79
C GLY A 320 21.18 5.97 4.16
N ILE A 321 21.69 6.60 5.21
CA ILE A 321 21.16 7.86 5.74
C ILE A 321 21.35 9.05 4.79
N ASP A 322 22.26 8.97 3.81
CA ASP A 322 22.51 10.06 2.86
C ASP A 322 21.27 10.47 2.09
N LEU A 323 20.45 9.49 1.66
CA LEU A 323 19.17 9.76 0.99
C LEU A 323 18.23 10.55 1.91
N PHE A 324 18.01 10.09 3.14
CA PHE A 324 17.05 10.73 4.06
C PHE A 324 17.50 12.10 4.53
N ARG A 325 18.81 12.35 4.69
CA ARG A 325 19.35 13.69 4.89
C ARG A 325 19.10 14.61 3.71
N CYS A 326 19.25 14.09 2.48
CA CYS A 326 18.91 14.84 1.28
C CYS A 326 17.42 15.16 1.22
N VAL A 327 16.55 14.22 1.55
CA VAL A 327 15.10 14.41 1.64
C VAL A 327 14.75 15.50 2.66
N GLU A 328 15.26 15.41 3.89
CA GLU A 328 14.98 16.39 4.94
C GLU A 328 15.47 17.81 4.54
N GLN A 329 16.65 17.91 3.92
CA GLN A 329 17.20 19.19 3.46
C GLN A 329 16.37 19.87 2.37
N ASN A 330 15.75 19.09 1.46
CA ASN A 330 15.01 19.62 0.31
C ASN A 330 13.50 19.71 0.55
N LEU A 331 12.92 18.78 1.30
CA LEU A 331 11.47 18.66 1.50
C LEU A 331 11.02 19.01 2.92
N GLY A 332 11.96 19.13 3.88
CA GLY A 332 11.64 19.28 5.29
C GLY A 332 11.31 17.95 5.96
N TRP A 333 10.91 18.02 7.24
CA TRP A 333 10.51 16.86 8.02
C TRP A 333 9.10 16.39 7.66
N HIS A 334 8.94 15.10 7.40
CA HIS A 334 7.66 14.43 7.20
C HIS A 334 7.57 13.20 8.11
N GLU A 335 6.35 12.85 8.53
CA GLU A 335 6.11 11.64 9.32
C GLU A 335 6.19 10.41 8.40
N VAL A 336 7.17 9.55 8.66
CA VAL A 336 7.42 8.32 7.92
C VAL A 336 7.48 7.16 8.89
N ILE A 337 6.90 6.01 8.54
CA ILE A 337 7.03 4.74 9.25
C ILE A 337 8.04 3.90 8.47
N ALA A 338 9.11 3.46 9.13
CA ALA A 338 10.07 2.54 8.55
C ALA A 338 9.62 1.10 8.78
N GLU A 339 9.32 0.36 7.71
CA GLU A 339 9.10 -1.08 7.83
C GLU A 339 10.45 -1.79 7.98
N ASP A 340 10.77 -2.13 9.25
CA ASP A 340 12.01 -2.76 9.68
C ASP A 340 11.78 -4.19 10.20
N LEU A 341 10.87 -4.92 9.53
CA LEU A 341 10.52 -6.30 9.88
C LEU A 341 11.51 -7.32 9.30
N GLY A 342 11.48 -8.54 9.81
CA GLY A 342 12.31 -9.65 9.35
C GLY A 342 13.73 -9.65 9.91
N TYR A 343 14.73 -9.98 9.08
CA TYR A 343 16.13 -10.06 9.52
C TYR A 343 16.73 -8.66 9.66
N VAL A 344 16.83 -8.16 10.87
CA VAL A 344 17.31 -6.81 11.19
C VAL A 344 18.73 -6.85 11.75
N THR A 345 19.67 -6.26 11.00
CA THR A 345 21.07 -6.09 11.43
C THR A 345 21.25 -4.84 12.31
N ASP A 346 22.38 -4.73 13.00
CA ASP A 346 22.69 -3.53 13.77
C ASP A 346 22.79 -2.27 12.92
N SER A 347 23.23 -2.40 11.64
CA SER A 347 23.28 -1.28 10.70
C SER A 347 21.88 -0.81 10.29
N VAL A 348 20.92 -1.71 10.07
CA VAL A 348 19.51 -1.38 9.82
C VAL A 348 18.91 -0.67 11.03
N ARG A 349 19.12 -1.20 12.26
CA ARG A 349 18.68 -0.53 13.50
C ARG A 349 19.29 0.87 13.64
N GLN A 350 20.56 1.03 13.23
CA GLN A 350 21.22 2.33 13.25
C GLN A 350 20.60 3.28 12.22
N LEU A 351 20.31 2.81 11.00
CA LEU A 351 19.65 3.62 9.97
C LEU A 351 18.28 4.12 10.44
N VAL A 352 17.46 3.26 11.04
CA VAL A 352 16.15 3.64 11.61
C VAL A 352 16.32 4.68 12.72
N ARG A 353 17.28 4.50 13.63
CA ARG A 353 17.56 5.52 14.67
C ARG A 353 18.02 6.85 14.07
N ASP A 354 18.92 6.82 13.10
CA ASP A 354 19.51 8.03 12.49
C ASP A 354 18.49 8.79 11.64
N SER A 355 17.51 8.10 11.04
CA SER A 355 16.39 8.72 10.31
C SER A 355 15.37 9.39 11.24
N GLY A 356 15.31 8.98 12.51
CA GLY A 356 14.31 9.42 13.48
C GLY A 356 12.91 8.83 13.24
N PHE A 357 12.74 7.96 12.25
CA PHE A 357 11.46 7.35 11.92
C PHE A 357 11.09 6.25 12.93
N PRO A 358 9.81 6.11 13.31
CA PRO A 358 9.36 4.95 14.08
C PRO A 358 9.49 3.67 13.25
N GLY A 359 10.07 2.64 13.86
CA GLY A 359 10.04 1.27 13.33
C GLY A 359 8.74 0.55 13.71
N MET A 360 8.51 -0.59 13.09
CA MET A 360 7.29 -1.39 13.28
C MET A 360 7.50 -2.49 14.32
N LYS A 361 6.45 -2.76 15.10
CA LYS A 361 6.38 -3.85 16.07
C LYS A 361 5.12 -4.67 15.81
N VAL A 362 5.27 -5.95 15.48
CA VAL A 362 4.18 -6.87 15.16
C VAL A 362 4.07 -7.91 16.25
N LEU A 363 2.93 -7.98 16.93
CA LEU A 363 2.74 -8.88 18.08
C LEU A 363 2.81 -10.35 17.72
N GLU A 364 2.36 -10.76 16.54
CA GLU A 364 2.49 -12.15 16.09
C GLU A 364 3.94 -12.65 16.09
N PHE A 365 4.93 -11.78 15.88
CA PHE A 365 6.35 -12.13 15.90
C PHE A 365 6.95 -12.21 17.31
N ALA A 366 6.19 -11.80 18.33
CA ALA A 366 6.65 -11.81 19.72
C ALA A 366 6.65 -13.21 20.38
N PHE A 367 5.89 -14.16 19.83
CA PHE A 367 5.60 -15.42 20.50
C PHE A 367 6.09 -16.63 19.68
N ASP A 368 7.40 -16.72 19.51
CA ASP A 368 8.11 -17.84 18.90
C ASP A 368 8.90 -18.57 19.99
N SER A 369 8.51 -19.78 20.34
CA SER A 369 9.14 -20.59 21.38
C SER A 369 10.58 -21.02 21.03
N ARG A 370 10.96 -20.92 19.76
CA ARG A 370 12.34 -21.15 19.30
C ARG A 370 13.27 -19.98 19.66
N ASP A 371 12.71 -18.77 19.79
CA ASP A 371 13.39 -17.59 20.31
C ASP A 371 13.12 -17.47 21.81
N SER A 372 13.87 -18.23 22.61
CA SER A 372 13.70 -18.33 24.07
C SER A 372 14.11 -17.07 24.83
N GLY A 373 14.48 -16.00 24.12
CA GLY A 373 15.04 -14.80 24.71
C GLY A 373 14.02 -13.78 25.17
N SER A 374 14.14 -13.28 26.39
CA SER A 374 13.45 -12.06 26.85
C SER A 374 13.87 -10.80 26.06
N ALA A 375 14.81 -10.93 25.14
CA ALA A 375 15.36 -9.87 24.28
C ALA A 375 14.65 -9.75 22.92
N ASN A 376 13.61 -10.55 22.65
CA ASN A 376 12.84 -10.43 21.41
C ASN A 376 12.26 -9.01 21.27
N ASP A 377 12.67 -8.31 20.21
CA ASP A 377 12.32 -6.90 19.94
C ASP A 377 10.82 -6.67 19.76
N TYR A 378 10.04 -7.73 19.51
CA TYR A 378 8.59 -7.66 19.33
C TYR A 378 7.80 -7.85 20.63
N LEU A 379 8.46 -8.20 21.73
CA LEU A 379 7.81 -8.26 23.06
C LEU A 379 7.56 -6.84 23.57
N PRO A 380 6.32 -6.50 24.00
CA PRO A 380 5.95 -5.12 24.35
C PRO A 380 6.80 -4.45 25.45
N HIS A 381 7.39 -5.23 26.36
CA HIS A 381 8.28 -4.67 27.39
C HIS A 381 9.64 -4.21 26.85
N ASN A 382 10.00 -4.55 25.60
CA ASN A 382 11.21 -4.12 24.90
C ASN A 382 10.97 -2.94 23.95
N TYR A 383 9.72 -2.45 23.81
CA TYR A 383 9.43 -1.34 22.90
C TYR A 383 10.04 -0.03 23.37
N THR A 384 10.37 0.80 22.39
CA THR A 384 10.64 2.22 22.58
C THR A 384 9.39 3.05 22.27
N GLU A 385 9.34 4.29 22.77
CA GLU A 385 8.22 5.18 22.47
C GLU A 385 8.11 5.49 20.98
N ASN A 386 9.26 5.63 20.28
CA ASN A 386 9.30 5.89 18.84
C ASN A 386 9.09 4.59 18.03
N ALA A 387 7.94 3.99 18.16
CA ALA A 387 7.55 2.78 17.45
C ALA A 387 6.06 2.82 17.06
N VAL A 388 5.69 2.02 16.08
CA VAL A 388 4.31 1.72 15.72
C VAL A 388 4.04 0.26 15.99
N VAL A 389 3.05 -0.04 16.82
CA VAL A 389 2.67 -1.42 17.16
C VAL A 389 1.45 -1.84 16.37
N TYR A 390 1.49 -3.08 15.89
CA TYR A 390 0.43 -3.79 15.18
C TYR A 390 0.14 -5.10 15.90
N THR A 391 -1.07 -5.62 15.82
CA THR A 391 -1.35 -7.04 16.12
C THR A 391 -0.74 -7.92 15.04
N GLY A 392 -1.09 -7.67 13.80
CA GLY A 392 -0.54 -8.16 12.55
C GLY A 392 -0.61 -7.05 11.48
N THR A 393 -0.02 -7.26 10.31
CA THR A 393 -0.12 -6.38 9.14
C THR A 393 -1.04 -7.00 8.08
N HIS A 394 -1.14 -6.38 6.91
CA HIS A 394 -1.84 -6.97 5.75
C HIS A 394 -1.18 -8.27 5.23
N ASP A 395 0.10 -8.51 5.55
CA ASP A 395 0.85 -9.72 5.16
C ASP A 395 0.76 -10.85 6.19
N ASN A 396 0.32 -10.52 7.40
CA ASN A 396 0.17 -11.48 8.48
C ASN A 396 -1.17 -12.24 8.37
N GLU A 397 -1.31 -13.23 9.20
CA GLU A 397 -2.60 -13.87 9.47
C GLU A 397 -3.50 -12.91 10.26
N THR A 398 -4.77 -13.21 10.42
CA THR A 398 -5.55 -12.55 11.47
C THR A 398 -5.15 -13.13 12.83
N VAL A 399 -5.29 -12.37 13.91
CA VAL A 399 -4.91 -12.87 15.26
C VAL A 399 -5.59 -14.18 15.61
N VAL A 400 -6.88 -14.36 15.27
CA VAL A 400 -7.61 -15.62 15.49
C VAL A 400 -6.99 -16.74 14.66
N GLY A 401 -6.82 -16.52 13.34
CA GLY A 401 -6.26 -17.54 12.46
C GLY A 401 -4.80 -17.87 12.78
N TRP A 402 -3.98 -16.88 13.13
CA TRP A 402 -2.62 -17.08 13.61
C TRP A 402 -2.61 -17.96 14.88
N PHE A 403 -3.46 -17.64 15.87
CA PHE A 403 -3.51 -18.41 17.11
C PHE A 403 -3.97 -19.86 16.90
N GLU A 404 -4.81 -20.12 15.90
CA GLU A 404 -5.21 -21.47 15.50
C GLU A 404 -4.10 -22.27 14.82
N THR A 405 -3.15 -21.60 14.13
CA THR A 405 -2.11 -22.26 13.30
C THR A 405 -0.80 -22.48 14.03
N ILE A 406 -0.46 -21.67 15.04
CA ILE A 406 0.80 -21.80 15.79
C ILE A 406 0.84 -23.07 16.65
N CYS A 407 2.05 -23.54 16.97
CA CYS A 407 2.24 -24.72 17.80
C CYS A 407 1.78 -24.52 19.25
N THR A 408 1.61 -25.61 19.97
CA THR A 408 1.16 -25.59 21.36
C THR A 408 2.09 -24.81 22.29
N GLU A 409 3.38 -24.88 22.03
CA GLU A 409 4.44 -24.19 22.79
C GLU A 409 4.32 -22.66 22.63
N ASP A 410 4.08 -22.20 21.40
CA ASP A 410 3.88 -20.76 21.10
C ASP A 410 2.57 -20.24 21.70
N ARG A 411 1.46 -21.03 21.60
CA ARG A 411 0.21 -20.70 22.30
C ARG A 411 0.41 -20.57 23.80
N SER A 412 1.16 -21.51 24.39
CA SER A 412 1.45 -21.49 25.82
C SER A 412 2.28 -20.26 26.21
N LEU A 413 3.27 -19.89 25.38
CA LEU A 413 4.08 -18.70 25.58
C LEU A 413 3.21 -17.44 25.54
N ALA A 414 2.35 -17.31 24.53
CA ALA A 414 1.43 -16.19 24.40
C ALA A 414 0.46 -16.08 25.58
N ARG A 415 -0.18 -17.18 25.96
CA ARG A 415 -1.08 -17.24 27.12
C ARG A 415 -0.38 -16.85 28.44
N ASN A 416 0.83 -17.36 28.64
CA ASN A 416 1.65 -17.02 29.82
C ASN A 416 1.98 -15.53 29.87
N TYR A 417 2.39 -14.95 28.74
CA TYR A 417 2.71 -13.54 28.64
C TYR A 417 1.49 -12.63 28.90
N LEU A 418 0.35 -13.00 28.32
CA LEU A 418 -0.92 -12.31 28.52
C LEU A 418 -1.47 -12.47 29.94
N CYS A 419 -0.98 -13.44 30.73
CA CYS A 419 -1.58 -13.90 31.98
C CYS A 419 -3.08 -14.26 31.80
N ASP A 420 -3.45 -14.76 30.63
CA ASP A 420 -4.83 -15.11 30.26
C ASP A 420 -4.92 -16.53 29.74
N TYR A 421 -5.51 -17.40 30.57
CA TYR A 421 -5.67 -18.82 30.31
C TYR A 421 -7.13 -19.21 29.99
N TYR A 422 -8.06 -18.26 30.08
CA TYR A 422 -9.48 -18.52 30.08
C TYR A 422 -10.24 -17.94 28.90
N THR A 423 -9.71 -16.90 28.26
CA THR A 423 -10.33 -16.34 27.05
C THR A 423 -10.42 -17.41 25.97
N PRO A 424 -11.63 -17.69 25.43
CA PRO A 424 -11.81 -18.62 24.31
C PRO A 424 -10.90 -18.27 23.12
N GLU A 425 -10.50 -19.28 22.33
CA GLU A 425 -9.57 -19.07 21.21
C GLU A 425 -10.17 -18.13 20.14
N GLU A 426 -11.46 -18.23 19.90
CA GLU A 426 -12.21 -17.34 19.00
C GLU A 426 -12.29 -15.88 19.49
N GLU A 427 -12.01 -15.62 20.76
CA GLU A 427 -11.97 -14.28 21.34
C GLU A 427 -10.55 -13.80 21.71
N ILE A 428 -9.52 -14.56 21.37
CA ILE A 428 -8.13 -14.30 21.74
C ILE A 428 -7.63 -12.94 21.19
N TYR A 429 -8.22 -12.43 20.12
CA TYR A 429 -7.92 -11.12 19.58
C TYR A 429 -8.10 -9.98 20.60
N LYS A 430 -9.05 -10.11 21.54
CA LYS A 430 -9.34 -9.08 22.55
C LYS A 430 -8.15 -8.80 23.47
N PRO A 431 -7.53 -9.79 24.14
CA PRO A 431 -6.33 -9.55 24.95
C PRO A 431 -5.13 -9.14 24.10
N PHE A 432 -4.98 -9.59 22.84
CA PHE A 432 -3.91 -9.14 21.95
C PHE A 432 -4.06 -7.66 21.60
N ILE A 433 -5.25 -7.20 21.23
CA ILE A 433 -5.52 -5.77 20.99
C ILE A 433 -5.26 -4.96 22.26
N ALA A 434 -5.70 -5.46 23.43
CA ALA A 434 -5.45 -4.80 24.71
C ALA A 434 -3.94 -4.67 25.00
N LEU A 435 -3.14 -5.70 24.70
CA LEU A 435 -1.70 -5.70 24.83
C LEU A 435 -1.07 -4.65 23.91
N ALA A 436 -1.42 -4.61 22.63
CA ALA A 436 -0.94 -3.60 21.68
C ALA A 436 -1.27 -2.18 22.14
N MET A 437 -2.54 -1.95 22.52
CA MET A 437 -3.03 -0.65 22.99
C MET A 437 -2.35 -0.18 24.27
N SER A 438 -1.98 -1.08 25.19
CA SER A 438 -1.33 -0.78 26.46
C SER A 438 0.15 -0.42 26.30
N SER A 439 0.80 -0.79 25.20
CA SER A 439 2.24 -0.60 24.98
C SER A 439 2.66 0.88 25.02
N VAL A 440 3.95 1.13 25.14
CA VAL A 440 4.53 2.49 25.12
C VAL A 440 4.65 3.08 23.71
N ALA A 441 4.42 2.30 22.67
CA ALA A 441 4.56 2.73 21.28
C ALA A 441 3.74 3.99 20.98
N LYS A 442 4.32 4.93 20.22
CA LYS A 442 3.71 6.20 19.77
C LYS A 442 2.36 5.96 19.11
N TRP A 443 2.30 5.01 18.18
CA TRP A 443 1.07 4.65 17.45
C TRP A 443 0.73 3.18 17.62
N CYS A 444 -0.56 2.88 17.61
CA CYS A 444 -1.10 1.53 17.63
C CYS A 444 -2.09 1.39 16.48
N ILE A 445 -1.74 0.59 15.49
CA ILE A 445 -2.57 0.37 14.30
C ILE A 445 -3.03 -1.09 14.30
N ILE A 446 -4.33 -1.29 14.24
CA ILE A 446 -4.94 -2.63 14.30
C ILE A 446 -5.67 -2.90 12.98
N PRO A 447 -5.43 -4.05 12.32
CA PRO A 447 -6.25 -4.48 11.19
C PRO A 447 -7.72 -4.58 11.60
N ILE A 448 -8.62 -4.14 10.72
CA ILE A 448 -10.06 -4.20 11.01
C ILE A 448 -10.53 -5.63 11.26
N GLN A 449 -9.93 -6.62 10.58
CA GLN A 449 -10.24 -8.03 10.76
C GLN A 449 -10.03 -8.49 12.20
N ASP A 450 -9.00 -7.99 12.87
CA ASP A 450 -8.70 -8.34 14.26
C ASP A 450 -9.74 -7.74 15.21
N TYR A 451 -10.20 -6.51 14.98
CA TYR A 451 -11.32 -5.95 15.75
C TYR A 451 -12.62 -6.72 15.56
N LEU A 452 -12.81 -7.29 14.37
CA LEU A 452 -13.97 -8.10 14.03
C LEU A 452 -13.87 -9.55 14.54
N GLY A 453 -12.68 -9.99 15.00
CA GLY A 453 -12.43 -11.36 15.43
C GLY A 453 -12.55 -12.39 14.30
N LEU A 454 -12.13 -12.01 13.09
CA LEU A 454 -12.21 -12.86 11.90
C LEU A 454 -11.03 -13.83 11.82
N ASP A 455 -11.23 -14.97 11.20
CA ASP A 455 -10.21 -15.98 10.95
C ASP A 455 -9.43 -15.74 9.63
N ASN A 456 -8.56 -16.69 9.25
CA ASN A 456 -7.72 -16.60 8.06
C ASN A 456 -8.47 -16.62 6.72
N THR A 457 -9.75 -16.89 6.68
CA THR A 457 -10.57 -16.74 5.45
C THR A 457 -10.68 -15.27 5.04
N CYS A 458 -10.49 -14.36 5.99
CA CYS A 458 -10.51 -12.91 5.79
C CYS A 458 -9.11 -12.28 5.70
N ARG A 459 -8.05 -13.08 5.58
CA ARG A 459 -6.67 -12.61 5.44
C ARG A 459 -6.49 -11.80 4.16
N THR A 460 -5.81 -10.66 4.24
CA THR A 460 -5.59 -9.77 3.09
C THR A 460 -4.59 -10.34 2.10
N ASN A 461 -3.41 -10.74 2.59
CA ASN A 461 -2.33 -11.28 1.75
C ASN A 461 -1.63 -12.46 2.42
N LYS A 462 -1.30 -13.47 1.62
CA LYS A 462 -0.39 -14.55 1.99
C LYS A 462 0.84 -14.46 1.10
N PRO A 463 1.97 -13.94 1.62
CA PRO A 463 3.19 -13.78 0.84
C PRO A 463 3.60 -15.04 0.09
N SER A 464 4.21 -14.88 -1.08
CA SER A 464 4.64 -15.97 -1.97
C SER A 464 3.50 -16.84 -2.54
N THR A 465 2.27 -16.32 -2.58
CA THR A 465 1.12 -16.97 -3.27
C THR A 465 0.49 -16.03 -4.29
N LEU A 466 -0.20 -16.57 -5.29
CA LEU A 466 -0.89 -15.80 -6.33
C LEU A 466 -2.35 -16.23 -6.43
N GLY A 467 -3.21 -15.30 -6.88
CA GLY A 467 -4.60 -15.57 -7.25
C GLY A 467 -5.61 -15.66 -6.10
N CYS A 468 -5.16 -15.54 -4.84
CA CYS A 468 -6.04 -15.61 -3.67
C CYS A 468 -5.90 -14.42 -2.70
N ASN A 469 -5.09 -13.43 -3.05
CA ASN A 469 -4.75 -12.31 -2.19
C ASN A 469 -5.51 -11.03 -2.59
N TRP A 470 -5.60 -10.07 -1.68
CA TRP A 470 -6.14 -8.72 -1.86
C TRP A 470 -7.64 -8.68 -2.14
N ARG A 471 -8.35 -9.78 -1.91
CA ARG A 471 -9.74 -9.98 -2.33
C ARG A 471 -10.77 -9.69 -1.25
N TRP A 472 -10.40 -9.84 0.02
CA TRP A 472 -11.34 -9.70 1.13
C TRP A 472 -11.97 -8.31 1.21
N ARG A 473 -13.29 -8.28 1.47
CA ARG A 473 -14.10 -7.07 1.68
C ARG A 473 -14.96 -7.18 2.92
N ALA A 474 -15.15 -6.04 3.58
CA ALA A 474 -16.08 -5.97 4.70
C ALA A 474 -17.50 -5.75 4.21
N ARG A 475 -18.45 -6.52 4.74
CA ARG A 475 -19.87 -6.16 4.60
C ARG A 475 -20.17 -4.93 5.47
N LYS A 476 -21.07 -4.08 5.00
CA LYS A 476 -21.46 -2.87 5.72
C LYS A 476 -21.94 -3.15 7.14
N ALA A 477 -22.64 -4.28 7.36
CA ALA A 477 -23.16 -4.68 8.66
C ALA A 477 -22.05 -4.95 9.71
N LEU A 478 -20.83 -5.29 9.28
CA LEU A 478 -19.69 -5.53 10.18
C LEU A 478 -19.22 -4.24 10.86
N LEU A 479 -19.30 -3.10 10.19
CA LEU A 479 -18.93 -1.78 10.72
C LEU A 479 -20.08 -1.20 11.58
N SER A 480 -20.50 -1.94 12.59
CA SER A 480 -21.66 -1.61 13.43
C SER A 480 -21.34 -0.49 14.44
N GLU A 481 -22.38 0.21 14.92
CA GLU A 481 -22.26 1.15 16.03
C GLU A 481 -21.78 0.47 17.34
N GLN A 482 -22.11 -0.80 17.53
CA GLN A 482 -21.68 -1.56 18.70
C GLN A 482 -20.17 -1.73 18.69
N LEU A 483 -19.59 -2.19 17.58
CA LEU A 483 -18.15 -2.32 17.40
C LEU A 483 -17.45 -0.96 17.56
N GLN A 484 -18.01 0.09 16.97
CA GLN A 484 -17.49 1.46 17.11
C GLN A 484 -17.36 1.89 18.58
N LYS A 485 -18.38 1.64 19.40
CA LYS A 485 -18.40 1.95 20.84
C LYS A 485 -17.40 1.10 21.63
N GLU A 486 -17.22 -0.16 21.26
CA GLU A 486 -16.24 -1.06 21.88
C GLU A 486 -14.82 -0.56 21.62
N ILE A 487 -14.50 -0.20 20.37
CA ILE A 487 -13.20 0.36 19.97
C ILE A 487 -12.97 1.71 20.69
N LEU A 488 -13.96 2.59 20.71
CA LEU A 488 -13.88 3.86 21.44
C LEU A 488 -13.52 3.63 22.92
N THR A 489 -14.19 2.69 23.56
CA THR A 489 -13.94 2.36 24.97
C THR A 489 -12.51 1.88 25.20
N GLN A 490 -11.96 1.04 24.31
CA GLN A 490 -10.58 0.60 24.38
C GLN A 490 -9.61 1.75 24.13
N THR A 491 -9.86 2.57 23.12
CA THR A 491 -9.05 3.72 22.75
C THR A 491 -8.94 4.72 23.90
N MET A 492 -10.07 5.00 24.57
CA MET A 492 -10.13 5.83 25.80
C MET A 492 -9.36 5.21 26.95
N ARG A 493 -9.56 3.91 27.21
CA ARG A 493 -8.92 3.17 28.32
C ARG A 493 -7.42 3.28 28.29
N TYR A 494 -6.82 3.21 27.10
CA TYR A 494 -5.37 3.23 26.94
C TYR A 494 -4.80 4.60 26.59
N GLY A 495 -5.61 5.68 26.65
CA GLY A 495 -5.18 7.05 26.44
C GLY A 495 -4.71 7.33 25.01
N ARG A 496 -5.31 6.66 23.99
CA ARG A 496 -4.97 6.82 22.58
C ARG A 496 -6.03 7.57 21.77
N MET A 497 -7.00 8.13 22.43
CA MET A 497 -8.14 8.80 21.83
C MET A 497 -7.71 10.06 21.05
N ASN A 498 -8.34 10.29 19.92
CA ASN A 498 -8.25 11.53 19.16
C ASN A 498 -9.01 12.67 19.85
N TRP A 499 -8.35 13.35 20.78
CA TRP A 499 -8.97 14.43 21.56
C TRP A 499 -9.38 15.65 20.74
N LYS A 500 -8.90 15.80 19.49
CA LYS A 500 -9.34 16.90 18.61
C LYS A 500 -10.81 16.81 18.26
N ASN A 501 -11.35 15.59 18.19
CA ASN A 501 -12.76 15.34 17.88
C ASN A 501 -13.69 15.48 19.11
N TYR A 502 -13.13 15.61 20.33
CA TYR A 502 -13.89 15.59 21.58
C TYR A 502 -13.62 16.80 22.49
N LYS A 503 -12.82 17.76 22.01
CA LYS A 503 -12.58 19.03 22.71
C LYS A 503 -13.55 20.08 22.22
N ASN A 504 -14.83 19.95 22.50
CA ASN A 504 -15.79 21.05 22.45
C ASN A 504 -17.10 20.57 23.07
N ASP A 505 -17.16 20.66 24.39
CA ASP A 505 -18.44 20.99 25.09
C ASP A 505 -18.11 21.67 26.40
#